data_2c31bac15643ecccdd0c8ca5851ece3c
#
_entry.id   2c31bac15643ecccdd0c8ca5851ece3c
#
_cell.length_a   1.000
_cell.length_b   1.000
_cell.length_c   1.000
_cell.angle_alpha   90.00
_cell.angle_beta   90.00
_cell.angle_gamma   90.00
#
_symmetry.space_group_name_H-M   'P 1'
#
loop_
_entity.id
_entity.type
_entity.pdbx_description
1 polymer ?
#
loop_
_entity_poly.entity_id
_entity_poly.type
_entity_poly.pdbx_seq_one_letter_code
_entity_poly.pdbx_strand_id
1 'polypeptide(L)'
;MARLLSVNVGLPRDIEWQGKTVHTAVWKAPVQGRRMARRLNIDGDGQGDLAGHGGEHRAVFVYQIESYRYWQNQLRRDDFTYGQFGENFTVEGLADTEVYIGDHYRIADALFEVTQPRVTCYRVGIRMNEPQMAALLVSHGRPGLYFRVLHRLRSAPAPPGPPFAFGRQ
;
A
#
# COMPACT_ATOMS: atom_id res chain seq x y z
N MET A 1 -4.36 -17.13 -7.50
CA MET A 1 -3.00 -16.85 -7.01
C MET A 1 -2.74 -15.38 -7.19
N ALA A 2 -2.37 -14.68 -6.14
CA ALA A 2 -2.10 -13.25 -6.19
C ALA A 2 -0.68 -12.97 -6.72
N ARG A 3 -0.43 -11.76 -7.20
CA ARG A 3 0.88 -11.32 -7.72
C ARG A 3 1.24 -9.96 -7.14
N LEU A 4 2.48 -9.82 -6.66
CA LEU A 4 3.06 -8.54 -6.32
C LEU A 4 3.60 -7.90 -7.60
N LEU A 5 3.06 -6.76 -7.99
CA LEU A 5 3.43 -6.05 -9.22
C LEU A 5 4.50 -4.98 -8.97
N SER A 6 4.42 -4.29 -7.83
CA SER A 6 5.36 -3.24 -7.48
C SER A 6 5.53 -3.11 -5.96
N VAL A 7 6.75 -2.78 -5.55
CA VAL A 7 7.05 -2.29 -4.20
C VAL A 7 7.30 -0.79 -4.30
N ASN A 8 6.55 -0.02 -3.50
CA ASN A 8 6.61 1.43 -3.53
C ASN A 8 6.99 1.97 -2.15
N VAL A 9 7.88 2.95 -2.11
CA VAL A 9 8.35 3.57 -0.89
C VAL A 9 8.38 5.09 -1.01
N GLY A 10 8.28 5.79 0.11
CA GLY A 10 8.41 7.23 0.18
C GLY A 10 8.63 7.68 1.61
N LEU A 11 9.64 8.53 1.81
CA LEU A 11 9.87 9.15 3.12
C LEU A 11 8.84 10.24 3.38
N PRO A 12 8.50 10.49 4.65
CA PRO A 12 7.65 11.62 5.03
C PRO A 12 8.23 12.95 4.54
N ARG A 13 7.34 13.82 4.11
CA ARG A 13 7.67 15.19 3.71
C ARG A 13 6.56 16.15 4.08
N ASP A 14 6.91 17.41 4.17
CA ASP A 14 5.96 18.49 4.36
C ASP A 14 5.48 19.02 3.02
N ILE A 15 4.19 19.24 2.93
CA ILE A 15 3.54 19.87 1.78
C ILE A 15 2.64 21.01 2.25
N GLU A 16 2.49 22.04 1.44
CA GLU A 16 1.50 23.09 1.69
C GLU A 16 0.15 22.72 1.07
N TRP A 17 -0.89 22.76 1.88
CA TRP A 17 -2.26 22.50 1.44
C TRP A 17 -3.26 23.37 2.19
N GLN A 18 -4.03 24.17 1.44
CA GLN A 18 -5.03 25.11 1.98
C GLN A 18 -4.44 26.01 3.09
N GLY A 19 -3.24 26.54 2.88
CA GLY A 19 -2.56 27.43 3.82
C GLY A 19 -2.03 26.73 5.10
N LYS A 20 -1.95 25.40 5.10
CA LYS A 20 -1.41 24.61 6.21
C LYS A 20 -0.32 23.67 5.75
N THR A 21 0.71 23.49 6.56
CA THR A 21 1.72 22.47 6.36
C THR A 21 1.16 21.10 6.76
N VAL A 22 1.20 20.14 5.85
CA VAL A 22 0.76 18.76 6.07
C VAL A 22 1.95 17.83 5.98
N HIS A 23 2.28 17.15 7.10
CA HIS A 23 3.32 16.11 7.13
C HIS A 23 2.73 14.77 6.65
N THR A 24 3.34 14.16 5.61
CA THR A 24 2.78 12.97 4.99
C THR A 24 3.80 12.12 4.24
N ALA A 25 3.60 10.80 4.26
CA ALA A 25 4.33 9.82 3.46
C ALA A 25 3.49 9.22 2.33
N VAL A 26 2.40 9.88 1.92
CA VAL A 26 1.48 9.35 0.89
C VAL A 26 2.09 9.33 -0.51
N TRP A 27 3.14 10.11 -0.77
CA TRP A 27 3.88 10.10 -2.03
C TRP A 27 4.87 8.95 -2.05
N LYS A 28 4.45 7.85 -2.64
CA LYS A 28 5.29 6.66 -2.84
C LYS A 28 5.59 6.47 -4.31
N ALA A 29 6.76 5.91 -4.59
CA ALA A 29 7.22 5.61 -5.94
C ALA A 29 7.80 4.20 -6.01
N PRO A 30 7.67 3.52 -7.17
CA PRO A 30 8.24 2.20 -7.39
C PRO A 30 9.74 2.19 -7.14
N VAL A 31 10.21 1.12 -6.51
CA VAL A 31 11.65 0.86 -6.33
C VAL A 31 12.06 -0.43 -6.99
N GLN A 32 13.29 -0.46 -7.50
CA GLN A 32 13.89 -1.65 -8.07
C GLN A 32 14.58 -2.50 -6.99
N GLY A 33 14.64 -3.79 -7.24
CA GLY A 33 15.35 -4.73 -6.39
C GLY A 33 14.60 -5.08 -5.10
N ARG A 34 15.27 -5.87 -4.29
CA ARG A 34 14.72 -6.35 -3.00
C ARG A 34 14.71 -5.24 -1.98
N ARG A 35 13.63 -5.21 -1.19
CA ARG A 35 13.51 -4.35 0.00
C ARG A 35 13.20 -5.20 1.22
N MET A 36 13.84 -4.87 2.32
CA MET A 36 13.57 -5.54 3.59
C MET A 36 12.25 -5.05 4.17
N ALA A 37 11.35 -6.00 4.46
CA ALA A 37 10.18 -5.72 5.27
C ALA A 37 10.58 -5.75 6.74
N ARG A 38 10.36 -4.64 7.46
CA ARG A 38 10.62 -4.49 8.89
C ARG A 38 9.32 -4.41 9.67
N ARG A 39 9.41 -4.48 10.99
CA ARG A 39 8.23 -4.43 11.86
C ARG A 39 7.30 -3.24 11.59
N LEU A 40 7.87 -2.08 11.26
CA LEU A 40 7.10 -0.83 11.09
C LEU A 40 6.96 -0.38 9.64
N ASN A 41 7.79 -0.86 8.72
CA ASN A 41 7.82 -0.38 7.33
C ASN A 41 8.63 -1.28 6.39
N ILE A 42 8.74 -0.84 5.15
CA ILE A 42 9.67 -1.36 4.14
C ILE A 42 10.91 -0.45 4.11
N ASP A 43 12.11 -1.00 3.90
CA ASP A 43 13.33 -0.19 3.78
C ASP A 43 13.19 0.87 2.68
N GLY A 44 13.47 2.12 3.04
CA GLY A 44 13.28 3.29 2.18
C GLY A 44 11.92 3.98 2.32
N ASP A 45 11.01 3.38 3.08
CA ASP A 45 9.70 3.95 3.41
C ASP A 45 9.69 4.60 4.80
N GLY A 46 8.66 5.41 5.07
CA GLY A 46 8.42 6.00 6.37
C GLY A 46 6.93 6.20 6.65
N GLN A 47 6.59 6.36 7.92
CA GLN A 47 5.24 6.67 8.39
C GLN A 47 5.19 8.15 8.76
N GLY A 48 4.37 8.94 8.06
CA GLY A 48 4.31 10.39 8.24
C GLY A 48 3.45 10.82 9.43
N ASP A 49 2.39 10.09 9.71
CA ASP A 49 1.45 10.37 10.79
C ASP A 49 1.39 9.16 11.74
N LEU A 50 2.25 9.18 12.74
CA LEU A 50 2.37 8.06 13.68
C LEU A 50 1.13 7.88 14.56
N ALA A 51 0.40 8.94 14.85
CA ALA A 51 -0.80 8.88 15.68
C ALA A 51 -1.99 8.27 14.92
N GLY A 52 -2.19 8.68 13.67
CA GLY A 52 -3.33 8.25 12.85
C GLY A 52 -3.05 7.08 11.91
N HIS A 53 -1.82 6.97 11.42
CA HIS A 53 -1.46 6.06 10.32
C HIS A 53 -0.18 5.24 10.58
N GLY A 54 0.35 5.27 11.81
CA GLY A 54 1.56 4.55 12.18
C GLY A 54 1.31 3.23 12.92
N GLY A 55 2.43 2.59 13.30
CA GLY A 55 2.45 1.36 14.07
C GLY A 55 2.61 0.09 13.23
N GLU A 56 2.83 -1.04 13.92
CA GLU A 56 3.11 -2.32 13.27
C GLU A 56 1.92 -2.91 12.51
N HIS A 57 0.69 -2.59 12.94
CA HIS A 57 -0.54 -3.04 12.25
C HIS A 57 -0.82 -2.30 10.94
N ARG A 58 -0.06 -1.26 10.65
CA ARG A 58 -0.10 -0.46 9.42
C ARG A 58 1.27 -0.36 8.75
N ALA A 59 2.09 -1.39 8.94
CA ALA A 59 3.46 -1.41 8.43
C ALA A 59 3.53 -1.39 6.90
N VAL A 60 2.60 -2.05 6.22
CA VAL A 60 2.57 -2.15 4.77
C VAL A 60 1.14 -1.93 4.26
N PHE A 61 0.95 -0.89 3.49
CA PHE A 61 -0.32 -0.65 2.80
C PHE A 61 -0.32 -1.37 1.46
N VAL A 62 -1.39 -2.13 1.19
CA VAL A 62 -1.58 -2.96 -0.01
C VAL A 62 -2.78 -2.47 -0.80
N TYR A 63 -2.61 -2.29 -2.12
CA TYR A 63 -3.67 -1.85 -3.01
C TYR A 63 -3.67 -2.63 -4.33
N GLN A 64 -4.86 -2.89 -4.86
CA GLN A 64 -5.07 -3.79 -5.98
C GLN A 64 -5.07 -3.07 -7.33
N ILE A 65 -4.45 -3.67 -8.34
CA ILE A 65 -4.42 -3.12 -9.70
C ILE A 65 -5.84 -3.10 -10.32
N GLU A 66 -6.71 -4.00 -9.91
CA GLU A 66 -8.11 -4.02 -10.31
C GLU A 66 -8.83 -2.74 -9.86
N SER A 67 -8.51 -2.25 -8.67
CA SER A 67 -9.01 -0.97 -8.16
C SER A 67 -8.42 0.23 -8.89
N TYR A 68 -7.16 0.16 -9.34
CA TYR A 68 -6.59 1.16 -10.24
C TYR A 68 -7.39 1.29 -11.52
N ARG A 69 -7.65 0.17 -12.21
CA ARG A 69 -8.43 0.13 -13.46
C ARG A 69 -9.86 0.66 -13.24
N TYR A 70 -10.46 0.30 -12.11
CA TYR A 70 -11.77 0.82 -11.72
C TYR A 70 -11.77 2.35 -11.59
N TRP A 71 -10.80 2.92 -10.86
CA TRP A 71 -10.71 4.35 -10.65
C TRP A 71 -10.32 5.12 -11.90
N GLN A 72 -9.45 4.57 -12.73
CA GLN A 72 -9.13 5.15 -14.04
C GLN A 72 -10.40 5.35 -14.87
N ASN A 73 -11.27 4.36 -14.90
CA ASN A 73 -12.56 4.45 -15.59
C ASN A 73 -13.52 5.44 -14.92
N GLN A 74 -13.67 5.37 -13.60
CA GLN A 74 -14.59 6.24 -12.86
C GLN A 74 -14.20 7.71 -12.93
N LEU A 75 -12.92 8.01 -12.82
CA LEU A 75 -12.39 9.38 -12.85
C LEU A 75 -12.00 9.85 -14.25
N ARG A 76 -12.10 8.97 -15.27
CA ARG A 76 -11.67 9.22 -16.65
C ARG A 76 -10.24 9.73 -16.73
N ARG A 77 -9.33 9.00 -16.06
CA ARG A 77 -7.90 9.32 -15.95
C ARG A 77 -7.05 8.13 -16.37
N ASP A 78 -5.89 8.42 -16.97
CA ASP A 78 -4.89 7.45 -17.41
C ASP A 78 -3.48 7.75 -16.86
N ASP A 79 -3.37 8.72 -15.96
CA ASP A 79 -2.11 9.25 -15.43
C ASP A 79 -1.63 8.54 -14.14
N PHE A 80 -2.24 7.43 -13.75
CA PHE A 80 -1.88 6.73 -12.52
C PHE A 80 -0.56 5.97 -12.67
N THR A 81 0.27 6.08 -11.65
CA THR A 81 1.51 5.30 -11.49
C THR A 81 1.42 4.45 -10.23
N TYR A 82 2.21 3.39 -10.13
CA TYR A 82 2.26 2.60 -8.90
C TYR A 82 2.65 3.48 -7.70
N GLY A 83 2.04 3.24 -6.55
CA GLY A 83 2.14 4.12 -5.38
C GLY A 83 1.17 5.30 -5.40
N GLN A 84 0.28 5.38 -6.38
CA GLN A 84 -0.65 6.50 -6.58
C GLN A 84 -1.60 6.70 -5.40
N PHE A 85 -2.02 5.63 -4.74
CA PHE A 85 -2.91 5.66 -3.59
C PHE A 85 -2.16 5.70 -2.25
N GLY A 86 -0.83 5.79 -2.30
CA GLY A 86 0.05 5.76 -1.14
C GLY A 86 0.39 4.34 -0.66
N GLU A 87 0.14 3.33 -1.49
CA GLU A 87 0.40 1.95 -1.14
C GLU A 87 1.88 1.58 -1.30
N ASN A 88 2.32 0.65 -0.42
CA ASN A 88 3.63 0.02 -0.47
C ASN A 88 3.66 -1.15 -1.46
N PHE A 89 2.60 -1.93 -1.51
CA PHE A 89 2.46 -3.05 -2.43
C PHE A 89 1.31 -2.80 -3.40
N THR A 90 1.63 -2.72 -4.69
CA THR A 90 0.62 -2.83 -5.74
C THR A 90 0.51 -4.30 -6.13
N VAL A 91 -0.67 -4.88 -5.98
CA VAL A 91 -0.91 -6.32 -6.17
C VAL A 91 -1.99 -6.59 -7.20
N GLU A 92 -2.03 -7.81 -7.71
CA GLU A 92 -3.08 -8.32 -8.58
C GLU A 92 -3.70 -9.56 -7.93
N GLY A 93 -5.01 -9.74 -8.07
CA GLY A 93 -5.71 -10.94 -7.61
C GLY A 93 -5.86 -11.04 -6.09
N LEU A 94 -6.03 -9.92 -5.40
CA LEU A 94 -6.26 -9.83 -3.96
C LEU A 94 -7.34 -8.78 -3.67
N ALA A 95 -8.58 -9.08 -4.02
CA ALA A 95 -9.68 -8.16 -3.86
C ALA A 95 -10.02 -7.90 -2.38
N ASP A 96 -10.48 -6.68 -2.06
CA ASP A 96 -10.91 -6.32 -0.70
C ASP A 96 -11.97 -7.28 -0.13
N THR A 97 -12.80 -7.86 -1.00
CA THR A 97 -13.89 -8.77 -0.63
C THR A 97 -13.45 -10.23 -0.41
N GLU A 98 -12.21 -10.57 -0.75
CA GLU A 98 -11.69 -11.94 -0.68
C GLU A 98 -10.68 -12.14 0.44
N VAL A 99 -10.41 -11.09 1.21
CA VAL A 99 -9.37 -11.05 2.23
C VAL A 99 -10.00 -10.85 3.60
N TYR A 100 -9.54 -11.64 4.58
CA TYR A 100 -10.01 -11.57 5.95
C TYR A 100 -8.90 -11.14 6.90
N ILE A 101 -9.26 -10.39 7.93
CA ILE A 101 -8.33 -10.06 9.02
C ILE A 101 -7.81 -11.36 9.63
N GLY A 102 -6.49 -11.45 9.80
CA GLY A 102 -5.81 -12.65 10.26
C GLY A 102 -5.34 -13.59 9.15
N ASP A 103 -5.70 -13.33 7.88
CA ASP A 103 -5.12 -14.08 6.76
C ASP A 103 -3.61 -13.87 6.68
N HIS A 104 -2.88 -14.92 6.40
CA HIS A 104 -1.43 -14.90 6.22
C HIS A 104 -1.04 -15.05 4.76
N TYR A 105 -0.09 -14.24 4.33
CA TYR A 105 0.47 -14.28 2.99
C TYR A 105 1.99 -14.31 3.04
N ARG A 106 2.57 -15.26 2.33
CA ARG A 106 4.01 -15.32 2.13
C ARG A 106 4.38 -14.64 0.83
N ILE A 107 5.19 -13.59 0.91
CA ILE A 107 5.73 -12.86 -0.26
C ILE A 107 7.25 -12.93 -0.18
N ALA A 108 7.87 -13.65 -1.10
CA ALA A 108 9.29 -14.01 -1.03
C ALA A 108 9.64 -14.62 0.34
N ASP A 109 10.59 -14.05 1.07
CA ASP A 109 11.05 -14.55 2.36
C ASP A 109 10.33 -13.89 3.56
N ALA A 110 9.31 -13.11 3.34
CA ALA A 110 8.56 -12.44 4.40
C ALA A 110 7.16 -13.03 4.55
N LEU A 111 6.72 -13.14 5.80
CA LEU A 111 5.36 -13.56 6.16
C LEU A 111 4.61 -12.33 6.68
N PHE A 112 3.46 -12.09 6.11
CA PHE A 112 2.57 -10.97 6.42
C PHE A 112 1.23 -11.47 6.94
N GLU A 113 0.61 -10.69 7.81
CA GLU A 113 -0.77 -10.90 8.28
C GLU A 113 -1.62 -9.70 7.93
N VAL A 114 -2.83 -9.95 7.43
CA VAL A 114 -3.85 -8.91 7.22
C VAL A 114 -4.34 -8.41 8.58
N THR A 115 -4.23 -7.11 8.81
CA THR A 115 -4.57 -6.51 10.10
C THR A 115 -5.88 -5.75 10.08
N GLN A 116 -6.11 -4.96 9.04
CA GLN A 116 -7.30 -4.11 8.95
C GLN A 116 -7.48 -3.57 7.52
N PRO A 117 -8.71 -3.17 7.14
CA PRO A 117 -8.91 -2.33 5.97
C PRO A 117 -8.28 -0.96 6.18
N ARG A 118 -7.94 -0.28 5.08
CA ARG A 118 -7.41 1.08 5.17
C ARG A 118 -8.46 2.03 5.74
N VAL A 119 -8.06 2.82 6.72
CA VAL A 119 -8.77 4.02 7.13
C VAL A 119 -8.34 5.15 6.22
N THR A 120 -9.26 5.64 5.39
CA THR A 120 -8.98 6.68 4.41
C THR A 120 -8.94 8.06 5.07
N CYS A 121 -8.14 8.96 4.55
CA CYS A 121 -8.09 10.35 5.00
C CYS A 121 -7.85 11.29 3.81
N TYR A 122 -8.02 12.59 4.04
CA TYR A 122 -7.90 13.63 3.01
C TYR A 122 -6.54 13.64 2.27
N ARG A 123 -5.49 13.08 2.85
CA ARG A 123 -4.15 13.02 2.22
C ARG A 123 -4.16 12.26 0.88
N VAL A 124 -4.99 11.22 0.76
CA VAL A 124 -5.15 10.54 -0.54
C VAL A 124 -5.79 11.45 -1.57
N GLY A 125 -6.73 12.29 -1.15
CA GLY A 125 -7.34 13.29 -2.02
C GLY A 125 -6.33 14.32 -2.54
N ILE A 126 -5.41 14.76 -1.68
CA ILE A 126 -4.33 15.65 -2.10
C ILE A 126 -3.43 14.94 -3.14
N ARG A 127 -2.99 13.72 -2.82
CA ARG A 127 -2.11 12.92 -3.70
C ARG A 127 -2.75 12.65 -5.06
N MET A 128 -4.04 12.40 -5.09
CA MET A 128 -4.81 12.07 -6.29
C MET A 128 -5.28 13.31 -7.04
N ASN A 129 -5.16 14.52 -6.46
CA ASN A 129 -5.82 15.73 -6.94
C ASN A 129 -7.33 15.51 -7.13
N GLU A 130 -7.94 14.79 -6.20
CA GLU A 130 -9.36 14.47 -6.13
C GLU A 130 -9.83 14.61 -4.69
N PRO A 131 -10.37 15.77 -4.29
CA PRO A 131 -10.73 16.04 -2.89
C PRO A 131 -11.69 15.05 -2.26
N GLN A 132 -12.53 14.40 -3.06
CA GLN A 132 -13.52 13.43 -2.58
C GLN A 132 -12.96 11.99 -2.51
N MET A 133 -11.70 11.78 -2.89
CA MET A 133 -11.14 10.42 -3.03
C MET A 133 -11.25 9.59 -1.76
N ALA A 134 -11.06 10.18 -0.58
CA ALA A 134 -11.19 9.46 0.69
C ALA A 134 -12.62 8.89 0.89
N ALA A 135 -13.64 9.67 0.57
CA ALA A 135 -15.04 9.24 0.65
C ALA A 135 -15.40 8.22 -0.44
N LEU A 136 -14.89 8.42 -1.65
CA LEU A 136 -15.11 7.51 -2.78
C LEU A 136 -14.53 6.12 -2.51
N LEU A 137 -13.33 6.02 -1.96
CA LEU A 137 -12.71 4.74 -1.60
C LEU A 137 -13.60 3.92 -0.65
N VAL A 138 -14.21 4.58 0.33
CA VAL A 138 -15.10 3.94 1.30
C VAL A 138 -16.44 3.58 0.66
N SER A 139 -17.09 4.54 0.00
CA SER A 139 -18.44 4.35 -0.56
C SER A 139 -18.50 3.31 -1.68
N HIS A 140 -17.40 3.12 -2.39
CA HIS A 140 -17.27 2.09 -3.44
C HIS A 140 -16.67 0.78 -2.93
N GLY A 141 -16.41 0.66 -1.61
CA GLY A 141 -15.88 -0.57 -1.01
C GLY A 141 -14.48 -0.96 -1.52
N ARG A 142 -13.63 0.03 -1.85
CA ARG A 142 -12.28 -0.18 -2.40
C ARG A 142 -11.20 0.55 -1.60
N PRO A 143 -11.16 0.40 -0.26
CA PRO A 143 -10.17 1.13 0.56
C PRO A 143 -8.76 0.56 0.45
N GLY A 144 -8.60 -0.73 0.13
CA GLY A 144 -7.35 -1.46 0.31
C GLY A 144 -7.15 -1.92 1.76
N LEU A 145 -6.04 -2.54 2.04
CA LEU A 145 -5.79 -3.19 3.33
C LEU A 145 -4.36 -3.00 3.83
N TYR A 146 -4.16 -3.25 5.13
CA TYR A 146 -2.86 -3.24 5.75
C TYR A 146 -2.37 -4.64 6.09
N PHE A 147 -1.05 -4.82 5.96
CA PHE A 147 -0.31 -5.95 6.51
C PHE A 147 0.56 -5.52 7.68
N ARG A 148 0.72 -6.41 8.65
CA ARG A 148 1.88 -6.41 9.55
C ARG A 148 2.89 -7.47 9.13
N VAL A 149 4.15 -7.25 9.48
CA VAL A 149 5.24 -8.18 9.19
C VAL A 149 5.38 -9.14 10.38
N LEU A 150 5.14 -10.44 10.18
CA LEU A 150 5.25 -11.44 11.23
C LEU A 150 6.68 -11.97 11.39
N HIS A 151 7.26 -12.44 10.30
CA HIS A 151 8.60 -13.03 10.31
C HIS A 151 9.37 -12.70 9.05
N ARG A 152 10.70 -12.56 9.24
CA ARG A 152 11.68 -12.73 8.17
C ARG A 152 12.11 -14.18 8.17
N LEU A 153 12.01 -14.85 7.06
CA LEU A 153 12.71 -16.10 6.89
C LEU A 153 14.15 -15.79 6.42
N ARG A 154 15.13 -16.23 7.22
CA ARG A 154 16.51 -16.27 6.77
C ARG A 154 16.63 -17.50 5.87
N SER A 155 16.65 -17.35 4.57
CA SER A 155 17.25 -18.32 3.66
C SER A 155 17.01 -18.01 2.19
N ALA A 156 17.94 -18.48 1.37
CA ALA A 156 18.03 -18.52 -0.08
C ALA A 156 18.03 -17.15 -0.81
N PRO A 157 18.78 -17.03 -1.88
CA PRO A 157 18.73 -15.86 -2.75
C PRO A 157 17.30 -15.76 -3.28
N ALA A 158 16.65 -14.63 -3.01
CA ALA A 158 15.32 -14.40 -3.52
C ALA A 158 15.36 -14.22 -5.03
N PRO A 159 14.25 -14.54 -5.69
CA PRO A 159 14.10 -14.26 -7.11
C PRO A 159 14.29 -12.76 -7.40
N PRO A 160 14.59 -12.38 -8.63
CA PRO A 160 14.68 -10.97 -9.04
C PRO A 160 13.37 -10.25 -8.74
N GLY A 161 13.40 -8.92 -8.66
CA GLY A 161 12.28 -8.04 -8.28
C GLY A 161 10.90 -8.39 -8.88
N PRO A 162 9.82 -7.70 -8.43
CA PRO A 162 8.45 -7.98 -8.89
C PRO A 162 8.33 -8.09 -10.42
N PRO A 163 7.35 -8.89 -10.92
CA PRO A 163 6.19 -9.43 -10.19
C PRO A 163 6.41 -10.82 -9.59
N PHE A 164 5.97 -11.01 -8.34
CA PHE A 164 5.97 -12.32 -7.67
C PHE A 164 4.57 -12.85 -7.47
N ALA A 165 4.37 -14.15 -7.75
CA ALA A 165 3.17 -14.86 -7.33
C ALA A 165 3.25 -15.19 -5.83
N PHE A 166 2.13 -15.05 -5.13
CA PHE A 166 1.98 -15.42 -3.73
C PHE A 166 0.57 -15.93 -3.44
N GLY A 167 0.37 -16.59 -2.30
CA GLY A 167 -0.93 -17.11 -1.89
C GLY A 167 -1.10 -17.08 -0.39
N ARG A 168 -2.34 -17.36 0.04
CA ARG A 168 -2.70 -17.54 1.44
C ARG A 168 -1.95 -18.77 1.99
N GLN A 169 -1.45 -18.65 3.22
CA GLN A 169 -0.78 -19.73 3.96
C GLN A 169 -1.75 -20.45 4.89
#